data_ca87511d7b94a582630e10cdcd76baee
#
_entry.id   ca87511d7b94a582630e10cdcd76baee
#
_cell.length_a   1.000
_cell.length_b   1.000
_cell.length_c   1.000
_cell.angle_alpha   90.00
_cell.angle_beta   90.00
_cell.angle_gamma   90.00
#
_symmetry.space_group_name_H-M   'P 1'
#
loop_
_entity.id
_entity.type
_entity.pdbx_description
1 polymer ?
#
loop_
_entity_poly.entity_id
_entity_poly.type
_entity_poly.pdbx_seq_one_letter_code
_entity_poly.pdbx_strand_id
1 'polypeptide(L)'
;MLVSYFAPNFVLIAGSSATLESTPRPAPLSAEAFWKQLPLATVDGNVLRLAGGTTFLGSSKLPGFMYIRDDYVGLWSEIQGQVSSGLSRIVISGNPGIGKSWFGLYIAYQLLSRRQRPTIVWEARLSGTRTLIRNGQVLEGSLEDFRAELGDASTWYLVDESVYPGPWRVEATTLVFSSPKRNNYRLLLKAPASTTRYLPPWSWEEIEACRSLLYADDPGRPASEVRAAYERWGGIPRYVLEKLADRSAQLELSRALSVKNVEKVLDSVGEIDTAPEGSHRLLHIVTSAPYVDTSVEFGSDYIRGRATEILLRRQRAELSYFVSRETDPLFAKLRGDCFEVLAHEKLAAGGEFPTRLLTGPAGSNIRSLPCATLRRFSGKKPDNLAPLCGLPAGTYCRPLIGSFPVIDALISPGMLLQMTVSERHGVDEAKLGQILVALGLDSAELVFVVPPDKFDGFAAYKFKNAALGMRITQLALCVSFDVVIN
;
A
#
# COMPACT_ATOMS: atom_id res chain seq x y z
N MET A 1 17.02 -21.76 -32.66
CA MET A 1 17.08 -20.72 -33.69
C MET A 1 17.16 -19.38 -32.95
N LEU A 2 18.35 -18.83 -32.96
CA LEU A 2 18.75 -17.60 -32.29
C LEU A 2 18.13 -16.40 -33.02
N VAL A 3 17.54 -15.46 -32.31
CA VAL A 3 17.34 -14.10 -32.81
C VAL A 3 17.90 -13.15 -31.77
N SER A 4 19.11 -12.69 -32.05
CA SER A 4 19.78 -11.57 -31.42
C SER A 4 19.10 -10.28 -31.85
N TYR A 5 18.75 -9.40 -30.89
CA TYR A 5 18.42 -8.02 -31.20
C TYR A 5 19.53 -7.07 -30.76
N PHE A 6 19.99 -6.36 -31.72
CA PHE A 6 21.08 -5.41 -31.82
C PHE A 6 21.04 -4.33 -30.75
N ALA A 7 22.17 -4.11 -30.10
CA ALA A 7 22.52 -2.83 -29.50
C ALA A 7 23.01 -1.89 -30.61
N PRO A 8 22.60 -0.62 -30.66
CA PRO A 8 23.21 0.33 -31.57
C PRO A 8 24.58 0.74 -31.04
N ASN A 9 25.62 0.48 -31.83
CA ASN A 9 26.96 1.01 -31.65
C ASN A 9 26.91 2.53 -31.70
N PHE A 10 27.20 3.20 -30.58
CA PHE A 10 27.56 4.61 -30.60
C PHE A 10 29.00 4.73 -31.05
N VAL A 11 29.22 5.16 -32.28
CA VAL A 11 30.50 5.68 -32.78
C VAL A 11 30.68 7.04 -32.12
N LEU A 12 31.70 7.15 -31.26
CA LEU A 12 32.23 8.43 -30.78
C LEU A 12 32.86 9.19 -31.94
N ILE A 13 32.09 10.06 -32.58
CA ILE A 13 32.68 11.10 -33.46
C ILE A 13 33.10 12.24 -32.52
N ALA A 14 34.41 12.38 -32.33
CA ALA A 14 34.98 13.57 -31.73
C ALA A 14 34.78 14.74 -32.71
N GLY A 15 33.69 15.46 -32.54
CA GLY A 15 33.36 16.70 -33.23
C GLY A 15 33.27 17.82 -32.21
N SER A 16 34.01 18.90 -32.44
CA SER A 16 34.10 20.13 -31.67
C SER A 16 32.80 20.52 -30.96
N SER A 17 32.84 20.64 -29.63
CA SER A 17 31.80 21.19 -28.80
C SER A 17 31.60 22.68 -29.07
N ALA A 18 30.84 23.02 -30.09
CA ALA A 18 30.06 24.23 -30.05
C ALA A 18 28.89 23.93 -29.13
N THR A 19 28.89 24.43 -27.90
CA THR A 19 27.72 24.54 -27.05
C THR A 19 26.71 25.40 -27.82
N LEU A 20 25.82 24.75 -28.55
CA LEU A 20 24.57 25.39 -28.99
C LEU A 20 23.85 25.76 -27.68
N GLU A 21 23.87 27.06 -27.34
CA GLU A 21 22.98 27.61 -26.31
C GLU A 21 21.58 27.28 -26.76
N SER A 22 20.98 26.25 -26.13
CA SER A 22 19.57 25.94 -26.35
C SER A 22 18.77 27.05 -25.65
N THR A 23 18.13 27.91 -26.42
CA THR A 23 17.22 28.91 -25.86
C THR A 23 15.84 28.27 -25.59
N PRO A 24 15.18 28.59 -24.46
CA PRO A 24 13.83 28.13 -24.21
C PRO A 24 12.91 28.47 -25.39
N ARG A 25 12.07 27.54 -25.80
CA ARG A 25 11.10 27.72 -26.88
C ARG A 25 9.68 27.69 -26.35
N PRO A 26 8.70 28.34 -27.03
CA PRO A 26 7.28 28.15 -26.70
C PRO A 26 6.91 26.67 -26.66
N ALA A 27 6.12 26.29 -25.67
CA ALA A 27 5.61 24.92 -25.58
C ALA A 27 4.65 24.62 -26.76
N PRO A 28 4.47 23.34 -27.14
CA PRO A 28 3.43 22.95 -28.10
C PRO A 28 2.07 23.50 -27.70
N LEU A 29 1.26 23.93 -28.69
CA LEU A 29 -0.03 24.59 -28.46
C LEU A 29 -0.96 23.82 -27.50
N SER A 30 -0.99 22.50 -27.60
CA SER A 30 -1.80 21.67 -26.72
C SER A 30 -1.31 21.67 -25.26
N ALA A 31 0.00 21.63 -25.05
CA ALA A 31 0.61 21.73 -23.72
C ALA A 31 0.44 23.14 -23.14
N GLU A 32 0.63 24.18 -23.97
CA GLU A 32 0.41 25.56 -23.59
C GLU A 32 -1.06 25.78 -23.17
N ALA A 33 -2.01 25.27 -23.98
CA ALA A 33 -3.44 25.34 -23.67
C ALA A 33 -3.76 24.68 -22.32
N PHE A 34 -3.20 23.51 -22.05
CA PHE A 34 -3.38 22.83 -20.76
C PHE A 34 -2.92 23.70 -19.59
N TRP A 35 -1.68 24.20 -19.62
CA TRP A 35 -1.15 25.00 -18.51
C TRP A 35 -1.86 26.33 -18.30
N LYS A 36 -2.39 26.92 -19.37
CA LYS A 36 -3.22 28.13 -19.29
C LYS A 36 -4.63 27.84 -18.75
N GLN A 37 -5.20 26.68 -19.07
CA GLN A 37 -6.54 26.28 -18.62
C GLN A 37 -6.55 25.67 -17.21
N LEU A 38 -5.46 25.08 -16.75
CA LEU A 38 -5.39 24.42 -15.45
C LEU A 38 -5.85 25.30 -14.28
N PRO A 39 -5.40 26.58 -14.14
CA PRO A 39 -5.89 27.45 -13.07
C PRO A 39 -7.34 27.89 -13.20
N LEU A 40 -7.96 27.66 -14.35
CA LEU A 40 -9.36 27.97 -14.64
C LEU A 40 -10.27 26.75 -14.54
N ALA A 41 -9.70 25.60 -14.18
CA ALA A 41 -10.47 24.37 -14.02
C ALA A 41 -11.55 24.54 -12.95
N THR A 42 -12.71 23.92 -13.19
CA THR A 42 -13.79 23.86 -12.21
C THR A 42 -13.66 22.63 -11.34
N VAL A 43 -13.99 22.79 -10.06
CA VAL A 43 -14.05 21.66 -9.12
C VAL A 43 -15.49 21.52 -8.66
N ASP A 44 -16.06 20.34 -8.90
CA ASP A 44 -17.39 19.95 -8.45
C ASP A 44 -17.27 18.67 -7.61
N GLY A 45 -17.51 18.79 -6.30
CA GLY A 45 -17.19 17.74 -5.35
C GLY A 45 -15.71 17.31 -5.46
N ASN A 46 -15.48 16.03 -5.72
CA ASN A 46 -14.15 15.46 -5.88
C ASN A 46 -13.67 15.41 -7.35
N VAL A 47 -14.28 16.14 -8.27
CA VAL A 47 -13.91 16.12 -9.68
C VAL A 47 -13.42 17.49 -10.15
N LEU A 48 -12.17 17.54 -10.61
CA LEU A 48 -11.61 18.69 -11.32
C LEU A 48 -11.79 18.48 -12.82
N ARG A 49 -12.33 19.50 -13.52
CA ARG A 49 -12.57 19.48 -14.97
C ARG A 49 -11.90 20.66 -15.64
N LEU A 50 -11.16 20.37 -16.71
CA LEU A 50 -10.60 21.39 -17.60
C LEU A 50 -11.67 21.90 -18.57
N ALA A 51 -11.60 23.17 -18.91
CA ALA A 51 -12.54 23.79 -19.85
C ALA A 51 -12.12 23.55 -21.31
N GLY A 52 -13.06 23.80 -22.25
CA GLY A 52 -12.80 23.92 -23.68
C GLY A 52 -12.28 22.65 -24.37
N GLY A 53 -12.60 21.45 -23.85
CA GLY A 53 -12.11 20.19 -24.44
C GLY A 53 -10.61 19.95 -24.21
N THR A 54 -10.00 20.74 -23.33
CA THR A 54 -8.57 20.58 -22.98
C THR A 54 -8.36 19.28 -22.22
N THR A 55 -7.24 18.60 -22.51
CA THR A 55 -6.83 17.38 -21.84
C THR A 55 -5.57 17.61 -20.99
N PHE A 56 -5.37 16.79 -19.95
CA PHE A 56 -4.19 16.90 -19.09
C PHE A 56 -2.90 16.79 -19.91
N LEU A 57 -1.95 17.67 -19.62
CA LEU A 57 -0.67 17.82 -20.32
C LEU A 57 -0.80 18.04 -21.85
N GLY A 58 -1.98 18.40 -22.34
CA GLY A 58 -2.26 18.51 -23.76
C GLY A 58 -2.22 17.18 -24.53
N SER A 59 -2.28 16.06 -23.83
CA SER A 59 -2.19 14.73 -24.42
C SER A 59 -3.58 14.17 -24.73
N SER A 60 -3.83 13.80 -25.99
CA SER A 60 -5.07 13.13 -26.39
C SER A 60 -5.30 11.76 -25.72
N LYS A 61 -4.28 11.22 -25.06
CA LYS A 61 -4.36 9.96 -24.31
C LYS A 61 -4.82 10.16 -22.87
N LEU A 62 -4.86 11.40 -22.38
CA LEU A 62 -5.29 11.73 -21.03
C LEU A 62 -6.67 12.39 -21.07
N PRO A 63 -7.52 12.21 -20.03
CA PRO A 63 -8.82 12.86 -19.95
C PRO A 63 -8.68 14.37 -19.67
N GLY A 64 -9.78 15.10 -19.80
CA GLY A 64 -9.89 16.49 -19.36
C GLY A 64 -10.40 16.64 -17.92
N PHE A 65 -10.39 15.58 -17.14
CA PHE A 65 -10.88 15.55 -15.76
C PHE A 65 -9.99 14.67 -14.88
N MET A 66 -10.01 14.91 -13.57
CA MET A 66 -9.37 14.07 -12.58
C MET A 66 -10.20 13.95 -11.30
N TYR A 67 -10.11 12.82 -10.63
CA TYR A 67 -10.66 12.61 -9.30
C TYR A 67 -9.69 13.15 -8.25
N ILE A 68 -10.17 14.03 -7.37
CA ILE A 68 -9.42 14.58 -6.24
C ILE A 68 -9.67 13.68 -5.03
N ARG A 69 -8.64 13.03 -4.53
CA ARG A 69 -8.68 12.21 -3.32
C ARG A 69 -8.60 13.09 -2.07
N ASP A 70 -9.21 12.65 -0.98
CA ASP A 70 -9.02 13.29 0.33
C ASP A 70 -7.56 13.25 0.76
N ASP A 71 -6.84 12.15 0.45
CA ASP A 71 -5.39 12.06 0.67
C ASP A 71 -4.58 13.10 -0.14
N TYR A 72 -5.05 13.52 -1.31
CA TYR A 72 -4.38 14.61 -2.03
C TYR A 72 -4.50 15.93 -1.27
N VAL A 73 -5.69 16.20 -0.74
CA VAL A 73 -5.95 17.41 0.06
C VAL A 73 -5.15 17.39 1.36
N GLY A 74 -5.20 16.27 2.09
CA GLY A 74 -4.47 16.09 3.35
C GLY A 74 -2.97 16.17 3.18
N LEU A 75 -2.41 15.43 2.23
CA LEU A 75 -0.97 15.42 1.96
C LEU A 75 -0.46 16.76 1.45
N TRP A 76 -1.26 17.48 0.64
CA TRP A 76 -0.91 18.82 0.20
C TRP A 76 -0.85 19.81 1.38
N SER A 77 -1.80 19.74 2.30
CA SER A 77 -1.79 20.56 3.52
C SER A 77 -0.53 20.30 4.36
N GLU A 78 -0.16 19.03 4.51
CA GLU A 78 1.07 18.61 5.21
C GLU A 78 2.32 19.17 4.53
N ILE A 79 2.43 19.05 3.21
CA ILE A 79 3.55 19.59 2.42
C ILE A 79 3.67 21.11 2.60
N GLN A 80 2.55 21.84 2.56
CA GLN A 80 2.55 23.28 2.78
C GLN A 80 3.07 23.67 4.17
N GLY A 81 2.66 22.95 5.21
CA GLY A 81 3.16 23.12 6.57
C GLY A 81 4.68 22.91 6.66
N GLN A 82 5.18 21.88 5.98
CA GLN A 82 6.62 21.57 5.97
C GLN A 82 7.44 22.59 5.20
N VAL A 83 6.97 23.03 4.04
CA VAL A 83 7.64 24.09 3.27
C VAL A 83 7.68 25.39 4.11
N SER A 84 6.60 25.70 4.81
CA SER A 84 6.56 26.87 5.73
C SER A 84 7.52 26.74 6.92
N SER A 85 7.87 25.51 7.31
CA SER A 85 8.86 25.23 8.36
C SER A 85 10.31 25.14 7.85
N GLY A 86 10.54 25.40 6.55
CA GLY A 86 11.86 25.47 5.94
C GLY A 86 12.31 24.21 5.20
N LEU A 87 11.46 23.20 5.05
CA LEU A 87 11.74 22.06 4.18
C LEU A 87 11.56 22.46 2.72
N SER A 88 12.54 22.17 1.88
CA SER A 88 12.52 22.55 0.47
C SER A 88 12.64 21.37 -0.50
N ARG A 89 12.83 20.14 0.01
CA ARG A 89 13.03 18.95 -0.82
C ARG A 89 12.19 17.82 -0.28
N ILE A 90 11.14 17.46 -1.00
CA ILE A 90 10.18 16.45 -0.54
C ILE A 90 9.99 15.38 -1.62
N VAL A 91 10.22 14.13 -1.24
CA VAL A 91 9.90 12.96 -2.07
C VAL A 91 8.50 12.48 -1.74
N ILE A 92 7.66 12.33 -2.74
CA ILE A 92 6.35 11.68 -2.64
C ILE A 92 6.48 10.28 -3.24
N SER A 93 6.51 9.27 -2.37
CA SER A 93 6.67 7.87 -2.73
C SER A 93 5.35 7.10 -2.58
N GLY A 94 5.36 5.81 -2.90
CA GLY A 94 4.22 4.89 -2.81
C GLY A 94 4.14 3.95 -4.00
N ASN A 95 3.26 2.96 -3.94
CA ASN A 95 3.15 1.93 -4.95
C ASN A 95 3.02 2.48 -6.38
N PRO A 96 3.57 1.80 -7.40
CA PRO A 96 3.35 2.18 -8.79
C PRO A 96 1.87 2.11 -9.17
N GLY A 97 1.36 3.17 -9.82
CA GLY A 97 -0.02 3.20 -10.32
C GLY A 97 -1.09 3.71 -9.35
N ILE A 98 -0.71 4.26 -8.18
CA ILE A 98 -1.66 4.81 -7.19
C ILE A 98 -2.05 6.28 -7.44
N GLY A 99 -1.49 6.94 -8.46
CA GLY A 99 -1.86 8.31 -8.81
C GLY A 99 -0.87 9.40 -8.38
N LYS A 100 0.40 9.09 -8.12
CA LYS A 100 1.42 10.10 -7.75
C LYS A 100 1.56 11.22 -8.77
N SER A 101 1.60 10.90 -10.06
CA SER A 101 1.64 11.89 -11.14
C SER A 101 0.40 12.80 -11.15
N TRP A 102 -0.79 12.22 -10.88
CA TRP A 102 -2.02 12.98 -10.73
C TRP A 102 -1.98 13.93 -9.51
N PHE A 103 -1.38 13.47 -8.42
CA PHE A 103 -1.13 14.34 -7.26
C PHE A 103 -0.20 15.50 -7.61
N GLY A 104 0.84 15.29 -8.41
CA GLY A 104 1.70 16.37 -8.91
C GLY A 104 0.93 17.42 -9.74
N LEU A 105 0.01 16.96 -10.59
CA LEU A 105 -0.87 17.84 -11.37
C LEU A 105 -1.90 18.57 -10.48
N TYR A 106 -2.41 17.91 -9.44
CA TYR A 106 -3.24 18.56 -8.42
C TYR A 106 -2.48 19.69 -7.68
N ILE A 107 -1.22 19.45 -7.32
CA ILE A 107 -0.37 20.48 -6.70
C ILE A 107 -0.15 21.65 -7.67
N ALA A 108 0.14 21.37 -8.94
CA ALA A 108 0.29 22.42 -9.95
C ALA A 108 -1.00 23.26 -10.08
N TYR A 109 -2.18 22.61 -10.07
CA TYR A 109 -3.47 23.30 -10.02
C TYR A 109 -3.57 24.21 -8.79
N GLN A 110 -3.28 23.68 -7.60
CA GLN A 110 -3.35 24.43 -6.34
C GLN A 110 -2.41 25.65 -6.32
N LEU A 111 -1.21 25.53 -6.89
CA LEU A 111 -0.23 26.61 -6.99
C LEU A 111 -0.68 27.69 -8.00
N LEU A 112 -1.13 27.29 -9.19
CA LEU A 112 -1.52 28.21 -10.26
C LEU A 112 -2.87 28.88 -10.01
N SER A 113 -3.73 28.32 -9.15
CA SER A 113 -5.01 28.91 -8.76
C SER A 113 -4.87 29.97 -7.67
N ARG A 114 -3.68 30.18 -7.10
CA ARG A 114 -3.42 31.22 -6.11
C ARG A 114 -3.49 32.62 -6.73
N ARG A 115 -3.81 33.62 -5.90
CA ARG A 115 -3.79 35.03 -6.33
C ARG A 115 -2.39 35.47 -6.79
N GLN A 116 -1.36 35.08 -6.08
CA GLN A 116 0.04 35.22 -6.48
C GLN A 116 0.54 33.87 -6.95
N ARG A 117 0.63 33.70 -8.27
CA ARG A 117 1.05 32.46 -8.91
C ARG A 117 2.58 32.33 -8.85
N PRO A 118 3.13 31.29 -8.21
CA PRO A 118 4.57 31.08 -8.24
C PRO A 118 5.02 30.64 -9.63
N THR A 119 6.31 30.78 -9.90
CA THR A 119 6.95 30.13 -11.03
C THR A 119 6.97 28.62 -10.78
N ILE A 120 6.59 27.83 -11.79
CA ILE A 120 6.66 26.37 -11.74
C ILE A 120 7.57 25.88 -12.87
N VAL A 121 8.49 24.97 -12.54
CA VAL A 121 9.18 24.12 -13.50
C VAL A 121 8.66 22.72 -13.36
N TRP A 122 8.03 22.21 -14.42
CA TRP A 122 7.49 20.85 -14.49
C TRP A 122 8.44 19.96 -15.30
N GLU A 123 8.82 18.83 -14.74
CA GLU A 123 9.62 17.81 -15.43
C GLU A 123 8.82 16.52 -15.54
N ALA A 124 8.60 16.05 -16.76
CA ALA A 124 7.88 14.80 -17.03
C ALA A 124 8.82 13.70 -17.50
N ARG A 125 8.51 12.49 -17.10
CA ARG A 125 9.32 11.27 -17.19
C ARG A 125 10.00 10.96 -18.52
N LEU A 126 9.43 11.33 -19.62
CA LEU A 126 9.88 10.78 -20.92
C LEU A 126 10.32 11.85 -21.92
N SER A 127 10.17 13.12 -21.60
CA SER A 127 10.40 14.17 -22.60
C SER A 127 11.84 14.63 -22.71
N GLY A 128 12.65 14.44 -21.67
CA GLY A 128 13.98 15.09 -21.59
C GLY A 128 13.91 16.62 -21.56
N THR A 129 12.70 17.17 -21.72
CA THR A 129 12.40 18.61 -21.70
C THR A 129 11.66 18.95 -20.41
N ARG A 130 11.85 20.19 -19.97
CA ARG A 130 11.13 20.78 -18.84
C ARG A 130 10.19 21.84 -19.36
N THR A 131 9.10 22.05 -18.66
CA THR A 131 8.15 23.10 -18.96
C THR A 131 8.23 24.16 -17.86
N LEU A 132 8.55 25.38 -18.23
CA LEU A 132 8.48 26.55 -17.35
C LEU A 132 7.12 27.23 -17.51
N ILE A 133 6.45 27.43 -16.39
CA ILE A 133 5.17 28.16 -16.30
C ILE A 133 5.40 29.39 -15.43
N ARG A 134 5.36 30.59 -16.04
CA ARG A 134 5.61 31.86 -15.35
C ARG A 134 4.80 32.97 -15.99
N ASN A 135 4.03 33.70 -15.21
CA ASN A 135 3.25 34.89 -15.65
C ASN A 135 2.40 34.67 -16.93
N GLY A 136 1.80 33.46 -17.05
CA GLY A 136 1.01 33.08 -18.24
C GLY A 136 1.83 32.65 -19.46
N GLN A 137 3.15 32.68 -19.39
CA GLN A 137 4.04 32.09 -20.41
C GLN A 137 4.27 30.63 -20.10
N VAL A 138 4.37 29.82 -21.15
CA VAL A 138 4.66 28.38 -21.08
C VAL A 138 5.79 28.09 -22.06
N LEU A 139 6.96 27.76 -21.54
CA LEU A 139 8.17 27.53 -22.34
C LEU A 139 8.68 26.10 -22.10
N GLU A 140 9.28 25.51 -23.12
CA GLU A 140 10.02 24.26 -23.02
C GLU A 140 11.51 24.50 -23.17
N GLY A 141 12.30 23.76 -22.38
CA GLY A 141 13.76 23.87 -22.42
C GLY A 141 14.47 22.73 -21.68
N SER A 142 15.77 22.81 -21.62
CA SER A 142 16.64 21.94 -20.83
C SER A 142 16.74 22.41 -19.38
N LEU A 143 17.46 21.67 -18.55
CA LEU A 143 17.74 22.08 -17.16
C LEU A 143 18.56 23.38 -17.10
N GLU A 144 19.49 23.53 -18.02
CA GLU A 144 20.35 24.72 -18.10
C GLU A 144 19.60 25.98 -18.49
N ASP A 145 18.59 25.84 -19.37
CA ASP A 145 17.74 26.98 -19.81
C ASP A 145 16.95 27.60 -18.66
N PHE A 146 16.65 26.83 -17.60
CA PHE A 146 15.89 27.26 -16.45
C PHE A 146 16.71 27.36 -15.17
N ARG A 147 18.04 27.47 -15.31
CA ARG A 147 18.96 27.57 -14.16
C ARG A 147 18.64 28.74 -13.24
N ALA A 148 18.27 29.89 -13.81
CA ALA A 148 17.92 31.08 -13.02
C ALA A 148 16.69 30.84 -12.17
N GLU A 149 15.62 30.28 -12.76
CA GLU A 149 14.39 29.96 -12.06
C GLU A 149 14.59 28.87 -11.00
N LEU A 150 15.38 27.85 -11.30
CA LEU A 150 15.71 26.78 -10.33
C LEU A 150 16.63 27.25 -9.20
N GLY A 151 17.35 28.36 -9.39
CA GLY A 151 18.11 29.05 -8.36
C GLY A 151 17.30 29.97 -7.45
N ASP A 152 16.02 30.16 -7.73
CA ASP A 152 15.11 30.99 -6.95
C ASP A 152 14.27 30.14 -5.99
N ALA A 153 14.37 30.40 -4.69
CA ALA A 153 13.62 29.69 -3.65
C ALA A 153 12.10 29.86 -3.73
N SER A 154 11.62 30.90 -4.43
CA SER A 154 10.19 31.11 -4.68
C SER A 154 9.60 30.23 -5.78
N THR A 155 10.45 29.57 -6.57
CA THR A 155 10.07 28.65 -7.64
C THR A 155 9.70 27.26 -7.07
N TRP A 156 8.74 26.62 -7.69
CA TRP A 156 8.39 25.24 -7.43
C TRP A 156 8.88 24.34 -8.55
N TYR A 157 9.71 23.35 -8.21
CA TYR A 157 10.20 22.35 -9.14
C TYR A 157 9.47 21.02 -8.90
N LEU A 158 8.58 20.66 -9.82
CA LEU A 158 7.75 19.44 -9.74
C LEU A 158 8.32 18.39 -10.71
N VAL A 159 8.87 17.31 -10.17
CA VAL A 159 9.55 16.25 -10.93
C VAL A 159 8.69 15.00 -10.91
N ASP A 160 8.01 14.71 -12.02
CA ASP A 160 7.22 13.48 -12.20
C ASP A 160 8.09 12.40 -12.84
N GLU A 161 8.96 11.79 -12.03
CA GLU A 161 9.87 10.79 -12.57
C GLU A 161 10.42 9.79 -11.55
N SER A 162 10.96 8.72 -12.12
CA SER A 162 11.60 7.64 -11.41
C SER A 162 13.04 7.93 -10.94
N VAL A 163 13.77 8.78 -11.61
CA VAL A 163 15.17 9.09 -11.29
C VAL A 163 15.38 10.60 -11.23
N TYR A 164 15.77 11.08 -10.06
CA TYR A 164 16.12 12.49 -9.90
C TYR A 164 17.58 12.73 -10.34
N PRO A 165 17.81 13.35 -11.50
CA PRO A 165 19.16 13.64 -11.98
C PRO A 165 19.64 15.03 -11.54
N GLY A 166 18.86 15.70 -10.68
CA GLY A 166 18.98 17.14 -10.45
C GLY A 166 20.36 17.61 -9.99
N PRO A 167 20.72 18.83 -10.35
CA PRO A 167 21.92 19.48 -9.89
C PRO A 167 21.83 19.74 -8.38
N TRP A 168 22.95 19.63 -7.70
CA TRP A 168 23.12 19.83 -6.25
C TRP A 168 22.77 21.25 -5.76
N ARG A 169 22.52 22.19 -6.66
CA ARG A 169 22.32 23.62 -6.39
C ARG A 169 20.95 24.14 -6.85
N VAL A 170 19.90 23.35 -6.69
CA VAL A 170 18.54 23.82 -6.89
C VAL A 170 18.05 24.41 -5.56
N GLU A 171 17.75 25.72 -5.55
CA GLU A 171 17.16 26.41 -4.39
C GLU A 171 15.62 26.36 -4.41
N ALA A 172 15.03 26.12 -5.57
CA ALA A 172 13.59 25.95 -5.75
C ALA A 172 13.03 24.86 -4.83
N THR A 173 11.82 25.10 -4.32
CA THR A 173 11.08 24.06 -3.58
C THR A 173 10.82 22.88 -4.51
N THR A 174 11.45 21.75 -4.23
CA THR A 174 11.48 20.57 -5.10
C THR A 174 10.59 19.45 -4.57
N LEU A 175 9.61 19.04 -5.36
CA LEU A 175 8.78 17.85 -5.10
C LEU A 175 9.09 16.78 -6.16
N VAL A 176 9.44 15.58 -5.72
CA VAL A 176 9.76 14.43 -6.59
C VAL A 176 8.72 13.35 -6.40
N PHE A 177 7.97 13.01 -7.44
CA PHE A 177 6.97 11.94 -7.44
C PHE A 177 7.60 10.66 -7.99
N SER A 178 8.01 9.75 -7.11
CA SER A 178 8.77 8.56 -7.50
C SER A 178 8.16 7.26 -6.97
N SER A 179 8.54 6.15 -7.61
CA SER A 179 8.30 4.82 -7.07
C SER A 179 9.17 4.58 -5.82
N PRO A 180 8.89 3.58 -4.98
CA PRO A 180 9.61 3.36 -3.72
C PRO A 180 11.10 2.98 -3.88
N LYS A 181 11.61 2.86 -5.11
CA LYS A 181 13.03 2.56 -5.37
C LYS A 181 13.92 3.72 -4.87
N ARG A 182 14.51 3.56 -3.69
CA ARG A 182 15.34 4.59 -3.04
C ARG A 182 16.48 5.12 -3.92
N ASN A 183 17.04 4.28 -4.79
CA ASN A 183 18.08 4.69 -5.72
C ASN A 183 17.63 5.84 -6.64
N ASN A 184 16.34 5.98 -6.91
CA ASN A 184 15.80 7.04 -7.78
C ASN A 184 15.92 8.44 -7.16
N TYR A 185 15.92 8.55 -5.84
CA TYR A 185 15.89 9.82 -5.11
C TYR A 185 16.88 9.90 -3.95
N ARG A 186 17.74 8.89 -3.79
CA ARG A 186 18.74 8.81 -2.70
C ARG A 186 19.61 10.07 -2.61
N LEU A 187 19.97 10.67 -3.75
CA LEU A 187 20.77 11.87 -3.76
C LEU A 187 20.04 13.10 -3.23
N LEU A 188 18.74 13.21 -3.53
CA LEU A 188 17.90 14.27 -2.99
C LEU A 188 17.81 14.19 -1.46
N LEU A 189 17.64 12.98 -0.90
CA LEU A 189 17.54 12.77 0.53
C LEU A 189 18.85 12.97 1.31
N LYS A 190 20.00 13.06 0.63
CA LYS A 190 21.26 13.44 1.26
C LYS A 190 21.41 14.96 1.45
N ALA A 191 20.60 15.74 0.75
CA ALA A 191 20.60 17.18 0.89
C ALA A 191 19.94 17.61 2.19
N PRO A 192 20.37 18.73 2.83
CA PRO A 192 19.67 19.28 3.98
C PRO A 192 18.25 19.69 3.62
N ALA A 193 17.38 19.81 4.62
CA ALA A 193 15.97 20.18 4.46
C ALA A 193 15.19 19.26 3.51
N SER A 194 15.48 17.96 3.54
CA SER A 194 14.82 16.93 2.73
C SER A 194 14.00 15.95 3.59
N THR A 195 12.89 15.46 3.03
CA THR A 195 12.03 14.46 3.67
C THR A 195 11.30 13.58 2.65
N THR A 196 10.69 12.50 3.12
CA THR A 196 9.81 11.63 2.32
C THR A 196 8.40 11.64 2.89
N ARG A 197 7.42 11.60 2.01
CA ARG A 197 6.01 11.35 2.31
C ARG A 197 5.49 10.23 1.40
N TYR A 198 4.50 9.52 1.88
CA TYR A 198 3.96 8.38 1.15
C TYR A 198 2.50 8.63 0.80
N LEU A 199 2.13 8.33 -0.44
CA LEU A 199 0.75 8.33 -0.89
C LEU A 199 0.18 6.92 -0.68
N PRO A 200 -0.94 6.75 0.04
CA PRO A 200 -1.51 5.43 0.31
C PRO A 200 -2.20 4.84 -0.93
N PRO A 201 -2.35 3.51 -1.01
CA PRO A 201 -3.28 2.86 -1.93
C PRO A 201 -4.70 3.38 -1.74
N TRP A 202 -5.55 3.22 -2.75
CA TRP A 202 -6.94 3.66 -2.69
C TRP A 202 -7.80 2.70 -1.87
N SER A 203 -8.73 3.23 -1.10
CA SER A 203 -9.77 2.43 -0.48
C SER A 203 -10.79 1.96 -1.53
N TRP A 204 -11.65 1.00 -1.15
CA TRP A 204 -12.76 0.61 -2.03
C TRP A 204 -13.72 1.78 -2.27
N GLU A 205 -14.00 2.55 -1.24
CA GLU A 205 -14.89 3.70 -1.27
C GLU A 205 -14.38 4.76 -2.25
N GLU A 206 -13.07 5.04 -2.28
CA GLU A 206 -12.45 5.94 -3.25
C GLU A 206 -12.55 5.41 -4.69
N ILE A 207 -12.26 4.11 -4.89
CA ILE A 207 -12.37 3.47 -6.21
C ILE A 207 -13.80 3.55 -6.73
N GLU A 208 -14.79 3.21 -5.91
CA GLU A 208 -16.20 3.24 -6.32
C GLU A 208 -16.72 4.66 -6.53
N ALA A 209 -16.32 5.61 -5.69
CA ALA A 209 -16.65 7.02 -5.88
C ALA A 209 -16.04 7.55 -7.20
N CYS A 210 -14.78 7.27 -7.47
CA CYS A 210 -14.13 7.64 -8.73
C CYS A 210 -14.83 6.98 -9.93
N ARG A 211 -15.15 5.69 -9.86
CA ARG A 211 -15.88 4.98 -10.92
C ARG A 211 -17.24 5.62 -11.18
N SER A 212 -18.02 5.86 -10.13
CA SER A 212 -19.37 6.43 -10.24
C SER A 212 -19.38 7.86 -10.76
N LEU A 213 -18.37 8.66 -10.44
CA LEU A 213 -18.29 10.06 -10.86
C LEU A 213 -17.68 10.26 -12.27
N LEU A 214 -16.73 9.41 -12.65
CA LEU A 214 -15.98 9.59 -13.90
C LEU A 214 -16.30 8.55 -14.98
N TYR A 215 -16.86 7.40 -14.61
CA TYR A 215 -17.04 6.25 -15.50
C TYR A 215 -18.42 5.59 -15.33
N ALA A 216 -19.44 6.34 -14.87
CA ALA A 216 -20.80 5.82 -14.61
C ALA A 216 -21.40 5.11 -15.84
N ASP A 217 -21.23 5.74 -17.01
CA ASP A 217 -21.79 5.25 -18.28
C ASP A 217 -20.80 4.46 -19.13
N ASP A 218 -19.62 4.13 -18.57
CA ASP A 218 -18.61 3.37 -19.31
C ASP A 218 -18.87 1.85 -19.19
N PRO A 219 -19.35 1.19 -20.27
CA PRO A 219 -19.62 -0.24 -20.26
C PRO A 219 -18.36 -1.09 -20.02
N GLY A 220 -17.17 -0.54 -20.23
CA GLY A 220 -15.90 -1.20 -19.95
C GLY A 220 -15.52 -1.23 -18.46
N ARG A 221 -16.30 -0.57 -17.59
CA ARG A 221 -16.04 -0.49 -16.13
C ARG A 221 -17.29 -0.75 -15.28
N PRO A 222 -17.96 -1.92 -15.48
CA PRO A 222 -19.10 -2.27 -14.65
C PRO A 222 -18.67 -2.46 -13.18
N ALA A 223 -19.52 -2.05 -12.24
CA ALA A 223 -19.20 -2.07 -10.81
C ALA A 223 -18.74 -3.45 -10.30
N SER A 224 -19.35 -4.52 -10.82
CA SER A 224 -19.00 -5.90 -10.43
C SER A 224 -17.58 -6.29 -10.85
N GLU A 225 -17.14 -5.91 -12.06
CA GLU A 225 -15.79 -6.22 -12.55
C GLU A 225 -14.73 -5.36 -11.85
N VAL A 226 -15.04 -4.08 -11.61
CA VAL A 226 -14.18 -3.18 -10.84
C VAL A 226 -14.01 -3.72 -9.41
N ARG A 227 -15.10 -4.21 -8.79
CA ARG A 227 -15.05 -4.84 -7.46
C ARG A 227 -14.17 -6.09 -7.47
N ALA A 228 -14.36 -6.98 -8.43
CA ALA A 228 -13.57 -8.19 -8.56
C ALA A 228 -12.08 -7.89 -8.80
N ALA A 229 -11.77 -6.85 -9.58
CA ALA A 229 -10.39 -6.39 -9.78
C ALA A 229 -9.79 -5.81 -8.48
N TYR A 230 -10.57 -5.03 -7.72
CA TYR A 230 -10.13 -4.50 -6.43
C TYR A 230 -9.83 -5.62 -5.41
N GLU A 231 -10.68 -6.63 -5.33
CA GLU A 231 -10.47 -7.80 -4.47
C GLU A 231 -9.21 -8.58 -4.83
N ARG A 232 -8.79 -8.53 -6.09
CA ARG A 232 -7.56 -9.18 -6.57
C ARG A 232 -6.32 -8.30 -6.40
N TRP A 233 -6.37 -7.03 -6.80
CA TRP A 233 -5.21 -6.14 -6.88
C TRP A 233 -5.05 -5.22 -5.67
N GLY A 234 -6.12 -5.06 -4.85
CA GLY A 234 -6.19 -4.01 -3.84
C GLY A 234 -6.30 -2.62 -4.46
N GLY A 235 -5.92 -1.60 -3.71
CA GLY A 235 -6.12 -0.19 -4.03
C GLY A 235 -5.17 0.40 -5.07
N ILE A 236 -4.98 -0.25 -6.21
CA ILE A 236 -4.13 0.23 -7.33
C ILE A 236 -5.01 0.59 -8.54
N PRO A 237 -5.46 1.86 -8.68
CA PRO A 237 -6.40 2.28 -9.71
C PRO A 237 -5.93 1.98 -11.14
N ARG A 238 -4.62 1.93 -11.40
CA ARG A 238 -4.11 1.52 -12.70
C ARG A 238 -4.65 0.17 -13.16
N TYR A 239 -4.75 -0.82 -12.27
CA TYR A 239 -5.22 -2.17 -12.61
C TYR A 239 -6.73 -2.34 -12.38
N VAL A 240 -7.30 -1.54 -11.47
CA VAL A 240 -8.70 -1.66 -11.07
C VAL A 240 -9.62 -0.83 -11.96
N LEU A 241 -9.14 0.33 -12.48
CA LEU A 241 -9.91 1.23 -13.32
C LEU A 241 -9.30 1.39 -14.72
N GLU A 242 -8.03 1.85 -14.81
CA GLU A 242 -7.42 2.25 -16.08
C GLU A 242 -7.22 1.07 -17.04
N LYS A 243 -6.67 -0.04 -16.52
CA LYS A 243 -6.34 -1.26 -17.29
C LYS A 243 -7.24 -2.44 -16.96
N LEU A 244 -8.48 -2.18 -16.55
CA LEU A 244 -9.42 -3.25 -16.19
C LEU A 244 -9.63 -4.23 -17.35
N ALA A 245 -9.89 -3.72 -18.56
CA ALA A 245 -10.11 -4.52 -19.77
C ALA A 245 -8.81 -5.01 -20.43
N ASP A 246 -7.63 -4.55 -20.01
CA ASP A 246 -6.34 -4.99 -20.56
C ASP A 246 -5.94 -6.36 -20.00
N ARG A 247 -6.25 -7.41 -20.74
CA ARG A 247 -5.92 -8.78 -20.35
C ARG A 247 -4.43 -8.99 -20.06
N SER A 248 -3.55 -8.32 -20.79
CA SER A 248 -2.10 -8.45 -20.58
C SER A 248 -1.70 -7.87 -19.22
N ALA A 249 -2.23 -6.69 -18.88
CA ALA A 249 -2.01 -6.07 -17.58
C ALA A 249 -2.61 -6.92 -16.43
N GLN A 250 -3.79 -7.50 -16.63
CA GLN A 250 -4.40 -8.38 -15.62
C GLN A 250 -3.59 -9.66 -15.37
N LEU A 251 -2.91 -10.19 -16.38
CA LEU A 251 -2.01 -11.35 -16.24
C LEU A 251 -0.72 -11.03 -15.46
N GLU A 252 -0.34 -9.76 -15.31
CA GLU A 252 0.86 -9.38 -14.55
C GLU A 252 0.79 -9.80 -13.08
N LEU A 253 -0.41 -9.83 -12.47
CA LEU A 253 -0.58 -10.32 -11.10
C LEU A 253 -0.27 -11.82 -11.00
N SER A 254 -0.78 -12.62 -11.94
CA SER A 254 -0.49 -14.05 -11.94
C SER A 254 0.99 -14.35 -12.16
N ARG A 255 1.69 -13.53 -12.97
CA ARG A 255 3.15 -13.61 -13.15
C ARG A 255 3.90 -13.19 -11.89
N ALA A 256 3.43 -12.13 -11.21
CA ALA A 256 4.00 -11.70 -9.93
C ALA A 256 3.84 -12.76 -8.84
N LEU A 257 2.73 -13.51 -8.83
CA LEU A 257 2.47 -14.64 -7.94
C LEU A 257 3.21 -15.93 -8.36
N SER A 258 4.28 -15.83 -9.16
CA SER A 258 5.16 -16.97 -9.42
C SER A 258 5.98 -17.31 -8.18
N VAL A 259 6.34 -18.60 -8.03
CA VAL A 259 7.15 -19.09 -6.90
C VAL A 259 8.38 -18.22 -6.65
N LYS A 260 9.18 -17.98 -7.71
CA LYS A 260 10.43 -17.18 -7.64
C LYS A 260 10.22 -15.75 -7.13
N ASN A 261 9.09 -15.13 -7.45
CA ASN A 261 8.82 -13.75 -7.03
C ASN A 261 8.26 -13.69 -5.61
N VAL A 262 7.46 -14.68 -5.21
CA VAL A 262 6.93 -14.79 -3.85
C VAL A 262 8.05 -15.07 -2.85
N GLU A 263 9.03 -15.90 -3.22
CA GLU A 263 10.25 -16.13 -2.42
C GLU A 263 10.99 -14.82 -2.15
N LYS A 264 11.18 -13.99 -3.17
CA LYS A 264 11.82 -12.67 -3.03
C LYS A 264 11.05 -11.66 -2.17
N VAL A 265 9.76 -11.89 -1.89
CA VAL A 265 9.00 -11.06 -0.95
C VAL A 265 9.59 -11.17 0.45
N LEU A 266 10.00 -12.37 0.88
CA LEU A 266 10.65 -12.59 2.18
C LEU A 266 12.07 -11.99 2.21
N ASP A 267 12.81 -12.09 1.11
CA ASP A 267 14.17 -11.52 1.01
C ASP A 267 14.15 -9.97 1.01
N SER A 268 13.02 -9.38 0.60
CA SER A 268 12.88 -7.90 0.57
C SER A 268 12.45 -7.30 1.91
N VAL A 269 12.28 -8.11 2.93
CA VAL A 269 11.98 -7.68 4.29
C VAL A 269 13.18 -6.90 4.85
N GLY A 270 12.95 -5.65 5.24
CA GLY A 270 14.01 -4.71 5.63
C GLY A 270 14.49 -3.77 4.51
N GLU A 271 14.21 -4.08 3.23
CA GLU A 271 14.69 -3.32 2.08
C GLU A 271 13.62 -3.07 1.02
N ILE A 272 12.45 -2.55 1.40
CA ILE A 272 11.37 -2.24 0.44
C ILE A 272 11.84 -1.36 -0.70
N ASP A 273 12.76 -0.44 -0.41
CA ASP A 273 13.33 0.49 -1.36
C ASP A 273 14.23 -0.18 -2.41
N THR A 274 14.70 -1.39 -2.16
CA THR A 274 15.55 -2.19 -3.07
C THR A 274 14.82 -3.40 -3.64
N ALA A 275 13.58 -3.65 -3.20
CA ALA A 275 12.79 -4.80 -3.60
C ALA A 275 12.64 -4.92 -5.14
N PRO A 276 12.69 -6.15 -5.70
CA PRO A 276 12.52 -6.38 -7.13
C PRO A 276 11.20 -5.81 -7.65
N GLU A 277 11.13 -5.40 -8.90
CA GLU A 277 9.93 -4.78 -9.52
C GLU A 277 8.63 -5.57 -9.35
N GLY A 278 8.70 -6.88 -9.18
CA GLY A 278 7.54 -7.76 -8.96
C GLY A 278 6.93 -7.64 -7.56
N SER A 279 7.72 -7.30 -6.53
CA SER A 279 7.24 -7.28 -5.14
C SER A 279 6.25 -6.14 -4.88
N HIS A 280 6.38 -4.99 -5.54
CA HIS A 280 5.42 -3.87 -5.42
C HIS A 280 4.02 -4.17 -5.97
N ARG A 281 3.83 -5.27 -6.70
CA ARG A 281 2.52 -5.78 -7.12
C ARG A 281 1.87 -6.67 -6.07
N LEU A 282 2.68 -7.27 -5.19
CA LEU A 282 2.23 -8.16 -4.13
C LEU A 282 2.13 -7.45 -2.79
N LEU A 283 3.04 -6.51 -2.54
CA LEU A 283 3.11 -5.74 -1.31
C LEU A 283 2.72 -4.29 -1.55
N HIS A 284 1.87 -3.77 -0.68
CA HIS A 284 1.48 -2.37 -0.66
C HIS A 284 2.11 -1.65 0.53
N ILE A 285 2.55 -0.43 0.29
CA ILE A 285 2.99 0.50 1.33
C ILE A 285 1.75 1.26 1.79
N VAL A 286 1.30 0.99 2.99
CA VAL A 286 0.13 1.62 3.60
C VAL A 286 0.60 2.73 4.54
N THR A 287 -0.10 3.83 4.52
CA THR A 287 0.17 4.99 5.38
C THR A 287 -1.12 5.74 5.67
N SER A 288 -1.10 6.60 6.65
CA SER A 288 -2.16 7.56 6.96
C SER A 288 -1.54 8.89 7.36
N ALA A 289 -2.36 9.94 7.50
CA ALA A 289 -1.85 11.23 7.97
C ALA A 289 -1.04 11.07 9.27
N PRO A 290 0.13 11.68 9.40
CA PRO A 290 0.77 12.70 8.55
C PRO A 290 1.60 12.15 7.36
N TYR A 291 1.34 10.93 6.87
CA TYR A 291 1.95 10.30 5.68
C TYR A 291 3.46 10.01 5.81
N VAL A 292 3.93 9.77 7.02
CA VAL A 292 5.33 9.45 7.37
C VAL A 292 5.47 7.99 7.71
N ASP A 293 4.67 7.55 8.67
CA ASP A 293 4.71 6.16 9.12
C ASP A 293 4.11 5.25 8.07
N THR A 294 4.81 4.17 7.78
CA THR A 294 4.39 3.21 6.78
C THR A 294 4.35 1.80 7.36
N SER A 295 3.43 1.00 6.85
CA SER A 295 3.45 -0.45 7.00
C SER A 295 3.46 -1.12 5.63
N VAL A 296 3.94 -2.35 5.59
CA VAL A 296 3.93 -3.18 4.38
C VAL A 296 2.98 -4.32 4.58
N GLU A 297 2.06 -4.42 3.64
CA GLU A 297 0.99 -5.41 3.69
C GLU A 297 0.85 -6.12 2.35
N PHE A 298 0.28 -7.32 2.34
CA PHE A 298 -0.18 -7.89 1.08
C PHE A 298 -1.25 -7.00 0.47
N GLY A 299 -1.16 -6.75 -0.84
CA GLY A 299 -2.03 -5.81 -1.54
C GLY A 299 -3.53 -6.17 -1.49
N SER A 300 -3.85 -7.43 -1.24
CA SER A 300 -5.23 -7.91 -1.07
C SER A 300 -5.26 -9.27 -0.37
N ASP A 301 -6.45 -9.67 0.12
CA ASP A 301 -6.68 -11.02 0.67
C ASP A 301 -6.41 -12.13 -0.36
N TYR A 302 -6.70 -11.87 -1.64
CA TYR A 302 -6.39 -12.81 -2.73
C TYR A 302 -4.87 -13.01 -2.86
N ILE A 303 -4.10 -11.92 -2.89
CA ILE A 303 -2.63 -11.99 -2.96
C ILE A 303 -2.08 -12.70 -1.74
N ARG A 304 -2.54 -12.32 -0.55
CA ARG A 304 -2.15 -12.94 0.73
C ARG A 304 -2.35 -14.45 0.69
N GLY A 305 -3.55 -14.89 0.36
CA GLY A 305 -3.87 -16.32 0.32
C GLY A 305 -3.02 -17.10 -0.68
N ARG A 306 -2.80 -16.56 -1.88
CA ARG A 306 -2.00 -17.22 -2.93
C ARG A 306 -0.50 -17.22 -2.62
N ALA A 307 0.02 -16.11 -2.12
CA ALA A 307 1.43 -16.01 -1.74
C ALA A 307 1.77 -16.95 -0.59
N THR A 308 0.96 -16.95 0.47
CA THR A 308 1.17 -17.85 1.62
C THR A 308 1.02 -19.32 1.25
N GLU A 309 0.10 -19.69 0.36
CA GLU A 309 0.00 -21.07 -0.14
C GLU A 309 1.29 -21.51 -0.85
N ILE A 310 1.89 -20.65 -1.66
CA ILE A 310 3.15 -20.92 -2.36
C ILE A 310 4.30 -21.07 -1.36
N LEU A 311 4.41 -20.15 -0.40
CA LEU A 311 5.46 -20.17 0.63
C LEU A 311 5.39 -21.43 1.50
N LEU A 312 4.19 -21.80 1.95
CA LEU A 312 3.99 -23.00 2.74
C LEU A 312 4.40 -24.28 2.01
N ARG A 313 4.12 -24.36 0.71
CA ARG A 313 4.46 -25.55 -0.09
C ARG A 313 5.95 -25.68 -0.39
N ARG A 314 6.66 -24.56 -0.47
CA ARG A 314 8.03 -24.53 -1.00
C ARG A 314 9.08 -24.09 -0.01
N GLN A 315 8.73 -23.21 0.92
CA GLN A 315 9.69 -22.52 1.79
C GLN A 315 9.18 -22.39 3.23
N ARG A 316 8.67 -23.47 3.78
CA ARG A 316 8.14 -23.46 5.15
C ARG A 316 9.19 -23.05 6.18
N ALA A 317 10.45 -23.46 5.98
CA ALA A 317 11.54 -23.14 6.89
C ALA A 317 11.85 -21.64 6.90
N GLU A 318 11.93 -21.01 5.72
CA GLU A 318 12.18 -19.57 5.58
C GLU A 318 11.01 -18.74 6.11
N LEU A 319 9.77 -19.19 5.89
CA LEU A 319 8.59 -18.53 6.45
C LEU A 319 8.59 -18.60 7.98
N SER A 320 8.93 -19.76 8.55
CA SER A 320 9.06 -19.94 10.00
C SER A 320 10.21 -19.09 10.57
N TYR A 321 11.33 -18.99 9.85
CA TYR A 321 12.45 -18.14 10.21
C TYR A 321 12.04 -16.66 10.22
N PHE A 322 11.37 -16.18 9.16
CA PHE A 322 10.85 -14.82 9.07
C PHE A 322 9.95 -14.49 10.25
N VAL A 323 8.94 -15.31 10.51
CA VAL A 323 7.99 -15.09 11.61
C VAL A 323 8.69 -15.05 12.97
N SER A 324 9.73 -15.87 13.15
CA SER A 324 10.44 -16.00 14.43
C SER A 324 11.46 -14.88 14.68
N ARG A 325 11.98 -14.24 13.63
CA ARG A 325 13.10 -13.28 13.72
C ARG A 325 12.74 -11.85 13.37
N GLU A 326 11.74 -11.66 12.51
CA GLU A 326 11.36 -10.32 12.08
C GLU A 326 10.65 -9.57 13.19
N THR A 327 11.22 -8.46 13.63
CA THR A 327 10.69 -7.61 14.72
C THR A 327 10.51 -6.16 14.30
N ASP A 328 10.89 -5.78 13.07
CA ASP A 328 10.72 -4.42 12.57
C ASP A 328 9.21 -4.09 12.49
N PRO A 329 8.75 -3.00 13.13
CA PRO A 329 7.36 -2.56 13.08
C PRO A 329 6.83 -2.35 11.65
N LEU A 330 7.70 -2.01 10.70
CA LEU A 330 7.36 -1.85 9.28
C LEU A 330 6.72 -3.13 8.69
N PHE A 331 7.16 -4.30 9.14
CA PHE A 331 6.70 -5.60 8.67
C PHE A 331 5.73 -6.30 9.63
N ALA A 332 5.31 -5.65 10.71
CA ALA A 332 4.47 -6.25 11.74
C ALA A 332 3.19 -6.88 11.16
N LYS A 333 2.56 -6.22 10.18
CA LYS A 333 1.35 -6.74 9.52
C LYS A 333 1.66 -7.97 8.67
N LEU A 334 2.70 -7.91 7.84
CA LEU A 334 3.15 -9.03 7.02
C LEU A 334 3.54 -10.24 7.89
N ARG A 335 4.28 -9.99 8.98
CA ARG A 335 4.61 -11.00 9.99
C ARG A 335 3.35 -11.64 10.58
N GLY A 336 2.34 -10.80 10.91
CA GLY A 336 1.06 -11.26 11.44
C GLY A 336 0.32 -12.19 10.47
N ASP A 337 0.23 -11.80 9.21
CA ASP A 337 -0.41 -12.61 8.16
C ASP A 337 0.29 -13.96 7.96
N CYS A 338 1.62 -13.98 7.97
CA CYS A 338 2.42 -15.21 7.87
C CYS A 338 2.28 -16.07 9.12
N PHE A 339 2.29 -15.47 10.31
CA PHE A 339 2.10 -16.14 11.58
C PHE A 339 0.74 -16.83 11.65
N GLU A 340 -0.35 -16.14 11.29
CA GLU A 340 -1.71 -16.67 11.26
C GLU A 340 -1.77 -17.98 10.46
N VAL A 341 -1.19 -18.00 9.27
CA VAL A 341 -1.20 -19.19 8.40
C VAL A 341 -0.44 -20.37 9.02
N LEU A 342 0.77 -20.13 9.52
CA LEU A 342 1.56 -21.16 10.18
C LEU A 342 0.90 -21.67 11.48
N ALA A 343 0.30 -20.76 12.26
CA ALA A 343 -0.41 -21.10 13.49
C ALA A 343 -1.64 -21.98 13.20
N HIS A 344 -2.41 -21.67 12.16
CA HIS A 344 -3.53 -22.53 11.74
C HIS A 344 -3.09 -23.96 11.40
N GLU A 345 -1.97 -24.14 10.70
CA GLU A 345 -1.46 -25.48 10.39
C GLU A 345 -1.02 -26.22 11.65
N LYS A 346 -0.26 -25.53 12.51
CA LYS A 346 0.28 -26.14 13.73
C LYS A 346 -0.84 -26.55 14.70
N LEU A 347 -1.83 -25.68 14.89
CA LEU A 347 -2.96 -25.96 15.79
C LEU A 347 -3.90 -27.04 15.23
N ALA A 348 -4.13 -27.08 13.92
CA ALA A 348 -4.93 -28.12 13.29
C ALA A 348 -4.24 -29.50 13.34
N ALA A 349 -2.90 -29.53 13.27
CA ALA A 349 -2.13 -30.76 13.45
C ALA A 349 -2.15 -31.28 14.89
N GLY A 350 -2.51 -30.44 15.86
CA GLY A 350 -2.49 -30.78 17.28
C GLY A 350 -1.09 -30.74 17.88
N GLY A 351 -0.99 -31.12 19.14
CA GLY A 351 0.25 -31.11 19.89
C GLY A 351 0.12 -30.49 21.27
N GLU A 352 1.26 -30.23 21.89
CA GLU A 352 1.38 -29.60 23.20
C GLU A 352 1.78 -28.13 23.05
N PHE A 353 1.01 -27.24 23.70
CA PHE A 353 1.19 -25.80 23.57
C PHE A 353 1.27 -25.16 24.97
N PRO A 354 2.33 -24.37 25.24
CA PRO A 354 2.36 -23.56 26.45
C PRO A 354 1.17 -22.59 26.46
N THR A 355 0.47 -22.55 27.57
CA THR A 355 -0.67 -21.64 27.77
C THR A 355 -0.52 -20.90 29.08
N ARG A 356 -1.02 -19.67 29.11
CA ARG A 356 -1.02 -18.82 30.30
C ARG A 356 -2.39 -18.17 30.46
N LEU A 357 -2.95 -18.27 31.68
CA LEU A 357 -4.16 -17.52 32.02
C LEU A 357 -3.78 -16.03 32.11
N LEU A 358 -4.58 -15.18 31.43
CA LEU A 358 -4.32 -13.73 31.38
C LEU A 358 -5.01 -12.95 32.53
N THR A 359 -6.02 -13.56 33.14
CA THR A 359 -6.79 -12.99 34.24
C THR A 359 -6.75 -13.96 35.41
N GLY A 360 -6.08 -13.58 36.53
CA GLY A 360 -5.96 -14.44 37.71
C GLY A 360 -4.49 -14.68 38.12
N PRO A 361 -4.24 -15.64 39.01
CA PRO A 361 -2.88 -15.96 39.46
C PRO A 361 -2.01 -16.41 38.28
N ALA A 362 -0.80 -15.89 38.22
CA ALA A 362 0.15 -16.24 37.17
C ALA A 362 0.50 -17.73 37.23
N GLY A 363 0.25 -18.46 36.17
CA GLY A 363 0.61 -19.86 36.00
C GLY A 363 0.71 -20.18 34.49
N SER A 364 1.79 -20.82 34.10
CA SER A 364 1.95 -21.40 32.76
C SER A 364 1.65 -22.88 32.82
N ASN A 365 0.78 -23.37 31.94
CA ASN A 365 0.41 -24.76 31.82
C ASN A 365 0.68 -25.24 30.38
N ILE A 366 0.86 -26.52 30.19
CA ILE A 366 0.87 -27.12 28.86
C ILE A 366 -0.55 -27.60 28.54
N ARG A 367 -1.07 -27.19 27.40
CA ARG A 367 -2.34 -27.64 26.89
C ARG A 367 -2.14 -28.58 25.71
N SER A 368 -2.64 -29.79 25.85
CA SER A 368 -2.68 -30.74 24.73
C SER A 368 -3.90 -30.50 23.86
N LEU A 369 -3.68 -30.31 22.56
CA LEU A 369 -4.74 -30.26 21.55
C LEU A 369 -4.62 -31.50 20.66
N PRO A 370 -5.72 -32.24 20.44
CA PRO A 370 -5.69 -33.38 19.53
C PRO A 370 -5.56 -32.93 18.09
N CYS A 371 -5.10 -33.83 17.19
CA CYS A 371 -5.21 -33.61 15.76
C CYS A 371 -6.68 -33.41 15.39
N ALA A 372 -6.99 -32.27 14.78
CA ALA A 372 -8.35 -31.80 14.63
C ALA A 372 -8.99 -32.20 13.29
N THR A 373 -10.27 -32.50 13.31
CA THR A 373 -11.10 -32.51 12.09
C THR A 373 -11.29 -31.08 11.61
N LEU A 374 -10.78 -30.75 10.41
CA LEU A 374 -10.88 -29.42 9.86
C LEU A 374 -12.26 -29.16 9.24
N ARG A 375 -12.93 -28.09 9.70
CA ARG A 375 -14.12 -27.53 9.07
C ARG A 375 -13.85 -26.13 8.57
N ARG A 376 -14.44 -25.79 7.43
CA ARG A 376 -14.38 -24.42 6.88
C ARG A 376 -15.79 -23.85 6.83
N PHE A 377 -15.95 -22.58 7.16
CA PHE A 377 -17.20 -21.87 7.06
C PHE A 377 -17.09 -20.64 6.17
N SER A 378 -18.18 -20.24 5.54
CA SER A 378 -18.26 -19.07 4.66
C SER A 378 -18.99 -17.92 5.35
N GLY A 379 -18.68 -16.68 4.92
CA GLY A 379 -19.32 -15.46 5.41
C GLY A 379 -18.44 -14.71 6.42
N LYS A 380 -18.82 -13.45 6.66
CA LYS A 380 -18.09 -12.52 7.54
C LYS A 380 -18.97 -11.98 8.69
N LYS A 381 -20.20 -12.49 8.86
CA LYS A 381 -21.11 -12.08 9.93
C LYS A 381 -21.16 -13.13 11.03
N PRO A 382 -21.35 -12.76 12.30
CA PRO A 382 -21.46 -13.71 13.41
C PRO A 382 -22.51 -14.82 13.19
N ASP A 383 -23.64 -14.52 12.56
CA ASP A 383 -24.70 -15.50 12.26
C ASP A 383 -24.21 -16.64 11.35
N ASN A 384 -23.15 -16.45 10.59
CA ASN A 384 -22.57 -17.51 9.77
C ASN A 384 -21.90 -18.61 10.60
N LEU A 385 -21.75 -18.44 11.92
CA LEU A 385 -21.24 -19.45 12.84
C LEU A 385 -22.32 -20.40 13.35
N ALA A 386 -23.60 -20.07 13.21
CA ALA A 386 -24.70 -20.93 13.68
C ALA A 386 -24.59 -22.40 13.21
N PRO A 387 -24.20 -22.73 11.97
CA PRO A 387 -24.00 -24.12 11.54
C PRO A 387 -22.85 -24.85 12.24
N LEU A 388 -22.01 -24.16 13.03
CA LEU A 388 -20.91 -24.73 13.79
C LEU A 388 -21.35 -25.11 15.22
N CYS A 389 -22.55 -24.73 15.60
CA CYS A 389 -23.15 -25.12 16.89
C CYS A 389 -23.32 -26.65 16.96
N GLY A 390 -22.93 -27.28 18.08
CA GLY A 390 -23.06 -28.72 18.29
C GLY A 390 -22.08 -29.60 17.52
N LEU A 391 -21.06 -29.05 16.89
CA LEU A 391 -19.97 -29.87 16.32
C LEU A 391 -19.24 -30.66 17.41
N PRO A 392 -18.70 -31.85 17.08
CA PRO A 392 -17.90 -32.63 18.02
C PRO A 392 -16.77 -31.82 18.65
N ALA A 393 -16.52 -32.05 19.94
CA ALA A 393 -15.41 -31.39 20.64
C ALA A 393 -14.08 -31.66 19.94
N GLY A 394 -13.23 -30.63 19.87
CA GLY A 394 -11.96 -30.68 19.17
C GLY A 394 -12.03 -30.41 17.65
N THR A 395 -13.23 -30.15 17.08
CA THR A 395 -13.35 -29.76 15.68
C THR A 395 -12.74 -28.37 15.48
N TYR A 396 -11.75 -28.25 14.58
CA TYR A 396 -11.09 -26.99 14.23
C TYR A 396 -11.84 -26.31 13.07
N CYS A 397 -12.40 -25.14 13.32
CA CYS A 397 -13.18 -24.38 12.35
C CYS A 397 -12.49 -23.09 11.98
N ARG A 398 -12.32 -22.83 10.68
CA ARG A 398 -11.76 -21.56 10.19
C ARG A 398 -12.54 -20.98 9.01
N PRO A 399 -12.50 -19.66 8.78
CA PRO A 399 -13.10 -19.04 7.61
C PRO A 399 -12.52 -19.61 6.30
N LEU A 400 -13.34 -19.67 5.25
CA LEU A 400 -12.90 -20.03 3.89
C LEU A 400 -12.05 -18.94 3.26
N ILE A 401 -12.40 -17.68 3.49
CA ILE A 401 -11.81 -16.51 2.84
C ILE A 401 -11.67 -15.38 3.86
N GLY A 402 -10.45 -14.81 3.94
CA GLY A 402 -10.18 -13.58 4.67
C GLY A 402 -10.33 -13.66 6.18
N SER A 403 -10.22 -12.51 6.83
CA SER A 403 -10.43 -12.37 8.27
C SER A 403 -11.92 -12.42 8.65
N PHE A 404 -12.23 -13.18 9.66
CA PHE A 404 -13.53 -13.10 10.33
C PHE A 404 -13.43 -12.11 11.50
N PRO A 405 -14.48 -11.33 11.81
CA PRO A 405 -14.40 -10.38 12.92
C PRO A 405 -14.17 -11.07 14.26
N VAL A 406 -13.22 -10.59 15.05
CA VAL A 406 -12.90 -10.99 16.44
C VAL A 406 -12.19 -12.33 16.58
N ILE A 407 -12.42 -13.30 15.71
CA ILE A 407 -11.77 -14.61 15.79
C ILE A 407 -11.20 -15.05 14.45
N ASP A 408 -10.04 -15.69 14.46
CA ASP A 408 -9.43 -16.26 13.27
C ASP A 408 -9.77 -17.74 13.12
N ALA A 409 -10.09 -18.41 14.25
CA ALA A 409 -10.59 -19.77 14.27
C ALA A 409 -11.40 -20.08 15.54
N LEU A 410 -12.07 -21.22 15.51
CA LEU A 410 -12.80 -21.81 16.63
C LEU A 410 -12.40 -23.26 16.78
N ILE A 411 -12.13 -23.71 18.01
CA ILE A 411 -12.14 -25.13 18.36
C ILE A 411 -13.39 -25.42 19.18
N SER A 412 -14.26 -26.29 18.64
CA SER A 412 -15.52 -26.64 19.28
C SER A 412 -15.30 -27.28 20.68
N PRO A 413 -16.14 -26.96 21.69
CA PRO A 413 -17.34 -26.14 21.56
C PRO A 413 -17.15 -24.62 21.75
N GLY A 414 -16.12 -24.15 22.44
CA GLY A 414 -16.07 -22.74 22.86
C GLY A 414 -14.69 -22.15 23.02
N MET A 415 -13.67 -22.68 22.35
CA MET A 415 -12.33 -22.08 22.31
C MET A 415 -12.23 -21.18 21.08
N LEU A 416 -12.32 -19.88 21.29
CA LEU A 416 -12.23 -18.84 20.26
C LEU A 416 -10.78 -18.38 20.11
N LEU A 417 -10.20 -18.56 18.93
CA LEU A 417 -8.79 -18.29 18.69
C LEU A 417 -8.61 -16.94 17.94
N GLN A 418 -7.70 -16.13 18.44
CA GLN A 418 -7.26 -14.89 17.80
C GLN A 418 -5.75 -14.90 17.66
N MET A 419 -5.22 -14.95 16.43
CA MET A 419 -3.80 -14.95 16.14
C MET A 419 -3.25 -13.51 16.13
N THR A 420 -2.13 -13.29 16.79
CA THR A 420 -1.51 -11.95 16.80
C THR A 420 -0.01 -12.00 17.09
N VAL A 421 0.72 -11.07 16.50
CA VAL A 421 2.14 -10.81 16.79
C VAL A 421 2.35 -9.55 17.63
N SER A 422 1.26 -8.93 18.10
CA SER A 422 1.27 -7.75 18.96
C SER A 422 1.28 -8.15 20.44
N GLU A 423 1.69 -7.25 21.31
CA GLU A 423 1.67 -7.45 22.77
C GLU A 423 0.27 -7.26 23.39
N ARG A 424 -0.63 -6.66 22.65
CA ARG A 424 -2.03 -6.43 23.02
C ARG A 424 -2.89 -6.57 21.78
N HIS A 425 -4.10 -7.04 21.97
CA HIS A 425 -5.08 -7.14 20.89
C HIS A 425 -6.42 -6.55 21.33
N GLY A 426 -7.04 -5.75 20.44
CA GLY A 426 -8.37 -5.18 20.65
C GLY A 426 -9.46 -6.22 20.39
N VAL A 427 -10.58 -6.13 21.10
CA VAL A 427 -11.73 -7.01 20.92
C VAL A 427 -12.98 -6.16 20.65
N ASP A 428 -13.68 -6.46 19.57
CA ASP A 428 -15.01 -5.91 19.31
C ASP A 428 -16.03 -6.65 20.18
N GLU A 429 -16.35 -6.07 21.33
CA GLU A 429 -17.22 -6.69 22.35
C GLU A 429 -18.62 -6.97 21.82
N ALA A 430 -19.15 -6.10 20.95
CA ALA A 430 -20.48 -6.28 20.38
C ALA A 430 -20.52 -7.51 19.48
N LYS A 431 -19.54 -7.67 18.60
CA LYS A 431 -19.43 -8.84 17.73
C LYS A 431 -19.09 -10.11 18.50
N LEU A 432 -18.23 -10.03 19.54
CA LEU A 432 -17.97 -11.18 20.40
C LEU A 432 -19.24 -11.68 21.08
N GLY A 433 -20.07 -10.76 21.60
CA GLY A 433 -21.38 -11.12 22.16
C GLY A 433 -22.30 -11.82 21.14
N GLN A 434 -22.35 -11.32 19.91
CA GLN A 434 -23.11 -11.96 18.82
C GLN A 434 -22.55 -13.35 18.46
N ILE A 435 -21.22 -13.54 18.50
CA ILE A 435 -20.59 -14.86 18.28
C ILE A 435 -21.03 -15.86 19.34
N LEU A 436 -21.05 -15.49 20.64
CA LEU A 436 -21.50 -16.37 21.70
C LEU A 436 -22.97 -16.79 21.49
N VAL A 437 -23.82 -15.85 21.10
CA VAL A 437 -25.25 -16.14 20.79
C VAL A 437 -25.35 -17.10 19.61
N ALA A 438 -24.65 -16.83 18.51
CA ALA A 438 -24.66 -17.65 17.30
C ALA A 438 -24.17 -19.10 17.54
N LEU A 439 -23.26 -19.28 18.48
CA LEU A 439 -22.71 -20.58 18.87
C LEU A 439 -23.48 -21.25 20.03
N GLY A 440 -24.48 -20.56 20.61
CA GLY A 440 -25.25 -21.07 21.76
C GLY A 440 -24.40 -21.23 23.03
N LEU A 441 -23.41 -20.37 23.25
CA LEU A 441 -22.46 -20.49 24.35
C LEU A 441 -22.78 -19.52 25.49
N ASP A 442 -22.89 -20.04 26.73
CA ASP A 442 -22.98 -19.21 27.94
C ASP A 442 -21.63 -18.59 28.34
N SER A 443 -20.55 -19.30 28.09
CA SER A 443 -19.18 -18.86 28.33
C SER A 443 -18.24 -19.42 27.27
N ALA A 444 -17.07 -18.75 27.08
CA ALA A 444 -16.07 -19.19 26.14
C ALA A 444 -14.65 -18.86 26.62
N GLU A 445 -13.67 -19.55 26.04
CA GLU A 445 -12.27 -19.21 26.16
C GLU A 445 -11.88 -18.33 24.96
N LEU A 446 -11.43 -17.10 25.21
CA LEU A 446 -10.79 -16.27 24.20
C LEU A 446 -9.27 -16.49 24.30
N VAL A 447 -8.72 -17.18 23.33
CA VAL A 447 -7.32 -17.60 23.30
C VAL A 447 -6.55 -16.77 22.30
N PHE A 448 -5.68 -15.93 22.80
CA PHE A 448 -4.73 -15.19 21.97
C PHE A 448 -3.55 -16.09 21.64
N VAL A 449 -3.46 -16.47 20.38
CA VAL A 449 -2.37 -17.28 19.85
C VAL A 449 -1.23 -16.35 19.46
N VAL A 450 -0.07 -16.52 20.08
CA VAL A 450 1.06 -15.60 19.94
C VAL A 450 2.37 -16.35 19.69
N PRO A 451 3.36 -15.71 19.03
CA PRO A 451 4.71 -16.27 18.93
C PRO A 451 5.46 -16.19 20.27
N PRO A 452 6.58 -16.95 20.44
CA PRO A 452 7.31 -17.00 21.70
C PRO A 452 7.78 -15.65 22.23
N ASP A 453 8.19 -14.72 21.34
CA ASP A 453 8.66 -13.39 21.71
C ASP A 453 7.57 -12.47 22.30
N LYS A 454 6.31 -12.86 22.17
CA LYS A 454 5.15 -12.11 22.70
C LYS A 454 4.45 -12.82 23.86
N PHE A 455 4.73 -14.11 24.09
CA PHE A 455 3.97 -14.95 25.02
C PHE A 455 4.00 -14.43 26.44
N ASP A 456 5.18 -14.14 27.01
CA ASP A 456 5.32 -13.76 28.41
C ASP A 456 4.78 -12.34 28.67
N GLY A 457 4.96 -11.41 27.73
CA GLY A 457 4.54 -10.02 27.83
C GLY A 457 3.09 -9.73 27.39
N PHE A 458 2.37 -10.73 26.83
CA PHE A 458 1.04 -10.51 26.29
C PHE A 458 0.03 -10.11 27.39
N ALA A 459 -0.70 -9.02 27.21
CA ALA A 459 -1.61 -8.46 28.20
C ALA A 459 -3.07 -8.80 27.90
N ALA A 460 -3.84 -9.05 28.97
CA ALA A 460 -5.30 -9.26 28.87
C ALA A 460 -6.01 -8.04 28.26
N TYR A 461 -7.04 -8.30 27.46
CA TYR A 461 -7.99 -7.28 27.03
C TYR A 461 -8.87 -6.86 28.23
N LYS A 462 -9.04 -5.56 28.41
CA LYS A 462 -9.91 -5.00 29.48
C LYS A 462 -11.31 -4.78 28.92
N PHE A 463 -12.27 -5.65 29.28
CA PHE A 463 -13.65 -5.50 28.88
C PHE A 463 -14.29 -4.25 29.46
N LYS A 464 -14.97 -3.47 28.62
CA LYS A 464 -15.83 -2.36 29.04
C LYS A 464 -17.17 -2.89 29.55
N ASN A 465 -17.71 -3.93 28.90
CA ASN A 465 -18.89 -4.65 29.34
C ASN A 465 -18.51 -5.74 30.35
N ALA A 466 -18.70 -5.46 31.65
CA ALA A 466 -18.34 -6.38 32.72
C ALA A 466 -19.11 -7.71 32.66
N ALA A 467 -20.39 -7.70 32.24
CA ALA A 467 -21.20 -8.91 32.13
C ALA A 467 -20.65 -9.84 31.04
N LEU A 468 -20.23 -9.30 29.89
CA LEU A 468 -19.56 -10.07 28.86
C LEU A 468 -18.19 -10.56 29.34
N GLY A 469 -17.43 -9.71 30.03
CA GLY A 469 -16.11 -10.06 30.57
C GLY A 469 -16.15 -11.24 31.53
N MET A 470 -17.18 -11.38 32.34
CA MET A 470 -17.39 -12.53 33.25
C MET A 470 -17.65 -13.86 32.51
N ARG A 471 -18.11 -13.81 31.27
CA ARG A 471 -18.37 -14.99 30.43
C ARG A 471 -17.11 -15.45 29.65
N ILE A 472 -16.04 -14.66 29.66
CA ILE A 472 -14.86 -14.89 28.85
C ILE A 472 -13.64 -15.17 29.71
N THR A 473 -13.10 -16.37 29.60
CA THR A 473 -11.79 -16.70 30.13
C THR A 473 -10.72 -16.35 29.09
N GLN A 474 -9.77 -15.50 29.44
CA GLN A 474 -8.72 -15.09 28.52
C GLN A 474 -7.43 -15.87 28.75
N LEU A 475 -6.85 -16.43 27.68
CA LEU A 475 -5.60 -17.15 27.71
C LEU A 475 -4.64 -16.63 26.61
N ALA A 476 -3.36 -16.69 26.86
CA ALA A 476 -2.34 -16.68 25.82
C ALA A 476 -1.93 -18.13 25.54
N LEU A 477 -1.74 -18.48 24.26
CA LEU A 477 -1.24 -19.76 23.80
C LEU A 477 -0.03 -19.52 22.88
N CYS A 478 1.09 -20.14 23.25
CA CYS A 478 2.34 -19.99 22.49
C CYS A 478 2.40 -21.00 21.33
N VAL A 479 2.62 -20.49 20.13
CA VAL A 479 2.95 -21.32 18.97
C VAL A 479 4.37 -21.01 18.52
N SER A 480 5.27 -21.98 18.70
CA SER A 480 6.64 -21.94 18.21
C SER A 480 6.78 -22.72 16.91
N PHE A 481 7.69 -22.26 16.07
CA PHE A 481 8.09 -22.96 14.85
C PHE A 481 9.54 -23.40 15.01
N ASP A 482 9.79 -24.72 14.91
CA ASP A 482 11.14 -25.24 14.93
C ASP A 482 11.88 -24.79 13.67
N VAL A 483 12.83 -23.89 13.82
CA VAL A 483 13.74 -23.49 12.75
C VAL A 483 14.87 -24.52 12.71
N VAL A 484 14.73 -25.53 11.88
CA VAL A 484 15.86 -26.41 11.55
C VAL A 484 16.77 -25.60 10.63
N ILE A 485 17.84 -25.05 11.20
CA ILE A 485 18.93 -24.46 10.42
C ILE A 485 19.73 -25.62 9.86
N ASN A 486 19.57 -25.92 8.57
CA ASN A 486 20.48 -26.83 7.85
C ASN A 486 21.74 -26.09 7.44
#